data_33e8f5ff70f43876d3ba085dc6d09681
#
_entry.id   33e8f5ff70f43876d3ba085dc6d09681
#
_cell.length_a   1.000
_cell.length_b   1.000
_cell.length_c   1.000
_cell.angle_alpha   90.00
_cell.angle_beta   90.00
_cell.angle_gamma   90.00
#
_symmetry.space_group_name_H-M   'P 1'
#
loop_
_entity.id
_entity.type
_entity.pdbx_description
1 polymer ?
#
loop_
_entity_poly.entity_id
_entity_poly.type
_entity_poly.pdbx_seq_one_letter_code
_entity_poly.pdbx_strand_id
1 'polypeptide(L)'
;MEVILIGNGFENTERWGREVQDVIEPNSSDVRNFSQISNNSGGIEGGMSNGNDIIVNVAIKPIATMTSPLPSVDIMTGEVVEAAYNRSDICQVSRACPVGEAMLALTLTEAVLEKFGGDSLQEIKRNYTSYIKTFKEYGK
;
A
#
# COMPACT_ATOMS: atom_id res chain seq x y z
N MET A 1 13.11 2.49 -3.02
CA MET A 1 11.66 2.69 -3.10
C MET A 1 11.45 4.17 -3.38
N GLU A 2 10.86 4.54 -4.49
CA GLU A 2 10.75 5.95 -4.89
C GLU A 2 9.33 6.49 -4.83
N VAL A 3 8.33 5.64 -5.02
CA VAL A 3 6.92 6.03 -4.98
C VAL A 3 6.12 4.92 -4.31
N ILE A 4 5.23 5.31 -3.42
CA ILE A 4 4.22 4.45 -2.81
C ILE A 4 2.87 5.06 -3.17
N LEU A 5 1.98 4.24 -3.72
CA LEU A 5 0.63 4.62 -4.14
C LEU A 5 -0.38 3.69 -3.46
N ILE A 6 -1.46 4.26 -2.97
CA ILE A 6 -2.60 3.51 -2.46
C ILE A 6 -3.68 3.49 -3.56
N GLY A 7 -4.27 2.33 -3.81
CA GLY A 7 -5.24 2.15 -4.87
C GLY A 7 -4.64 2.30 -6.27
N ASN A 8 -5.44 2.78 -7.21
CA ASN A 8 -5.05 2.93 -8.62
C ASN A 8 -4.10 4.10 -8.88
N GLY A 9 -3.79 4.91 -7.87
CA GLY A 9 -2.75 5.92 -7.91
C GLY A 9 -2.77 6.79 -9.16
N PHE A 10 -1.72 6.72 -9.99
CA PHE A 10 -1.59 7.54 -11.19
C PHE A 10 -2.64 7.26 -12.27
N GLU A 11 -3.16 6.05 -12.38
CA GLU A 11 -4.20 5.74 -13.36
C GLU A 11 -5.46 6.60 -13.15
N ASN A 12 -5.74 6.98 -11.90
CA ASN A 12 -6.86 7.85 -11.57
C ASN A 12 -6.70 9.27 -12.13
N THR A 13 -5.48 9.72 -12.40
CA THR A 13 -5.23 11.06 -12.94
C THR A 13 -5.64 11.19 -14.43
N GLU A 14 -5.77 10.07 -15.12
CA GLU A 14 -6.16 9.99 -16.53
C GLU A 14 -7.66 9.75 -16.74
N ARG A 15 -8.43 9.69 -15.64
CA ARG A 15 -9.86 9.36 -15.65
C ARG A 15 -10.71 10.52 -15.14
N TRP A 16 -11.98 10.53 -15.55
CA TRP A 16 -12.96 11.46 -14.98
C TRP A 16 -13.30 11.07 -13.53
N GLY A 17 -13.57 12.05 -12.68
CA GLY A 17 -13.87 11.81 -11.26
C GLY A 17 -14.96 10.77 -11.02
N ARG A 18 -16.04 10.75 -11.84
CA ARG A 18 -17.11 9.75 -11.77
C ARG A 18 -16.68 8.31 -12.08
N GLU A 19 -15.54 8.13 -12.75
CA GLU A 19 -14.98 6.80 -13.10
C GLU A 19 -13.99 6.32 -12.06
N VAL A 20 -13.51 7.26 -11.23
CA VAL A 20 -12.55 7.01 -10.15
C VAL A 20 -13.24 6.71 -8.82
N GLN A 21 -14.39 7.37 -8.57
CA GLN A 21 -15.12 7.16 -7.32
C GLN A 21 -15.68 5.74 -7.22
N ASP A 22 -15.53 5.14 -6.05
CA ASP A 22 -16.02 3.79 -5.78
C ASP A 22 -17.51 3.86 -5.43
N VAL A 23 -18.36 3.36 -6.33
CA VAL A 23 -19.81 3.37 -6.17
C VAL A 23 -20.23 2.43 -5.05
N ILE A 24 -21.13 2.88 -4.20
CA ILE A 24 -21.68 2.14 -3.07
C ILE A 24 -23.01 1.54 -3.46
N GLU A 25 -23.19 0.23 -3.22
CA GLU A 25 -24.43 -0.49 -3.45
C GLU A 25 -24.90 -1.21 -2.20
N PRO A 26 -26.22 -1.40 -2.03
CA PRO A 26 -26.75 -2.22 -0.94
C PRO A 26 -26.26 -3.66 -1.03
N ASN A 27 -25.74 -4.20 0.08
CA ASN A 27 -25.30 -5.59 0.16
C ASN A 27 -25.64 -6.17 1.54
N SER A 28 -26.71 -6.92 1.63
CA SER A 28 -27.18 -7.54 2.87
C SER A 28 -26.25 -8.65 3.40
N SER A 29 -25.33 -9.14 2.58
CA SER A 29 -24.33 -10.14 3.00
C SER A 29 -23.11 -9.51 3.67
N ASP A 30 -22.89 -8.21 3.46
CA ASP A 30 -21.81 -7.47 4.12
C ASP A 30 -22.25 -7.04 5.54
N VAL A 31 -21.31 -7.04 6.47
CA VAL A 31 -21.57 -6.60 7.85
C VAL A 31 -22.01 -5.14 7.94
N ARG A 32 -21.68 -4.32 6.94
CA ARG A 32 -22.02 -2.91 6.80
C ARG A 32 -23.38 -2.67 6.13
N ASN A 33 -24.02 -3.72 5.60
CA ASN A 33 -25.23 -3.70 4.73
C ASN A 33 -25.03 -3.00 3.37
N PHE A 34 -23.79 -2.69 3.00
CA PHE A 34 -23.40 -2.15 1.70
C PHE A 34 -22.02 -2.64 1.30
N SER A 35 -21.70 -2.55 0.03
CA SER A 35 -20.35 -2.79 -0.50
C SER A 35 -20.03 -1.79 -1.60
N GLN A 36 -18.77 -1.60 -1.86
CA GLN A 36 -18.31 -0.88 -3.04
C GLN A 36 -18.10 -1.86 -4.18
N ILE A 37 -18.51 -1.48 -5.40
CA ILE A 37 -18.37 -2.33 -6.59
C ILE A 37 -16.97 -2.27 -7.20
N SER A 38 -16.17 -1.30 -6.81
CA SER A 38 -14.77 -1.12 -7.18
C SER A 38 -13.93 -0.78 -5.95
N ASN A 39 -12.63 -0.77 -6.10
CA ASN A 39 -11.70 -0.40 -5.03
C ASN A 39 -10.56 0.49 -5.59
N ASN A 40 -10.94 1.54 -6.33
CA ASN A 40 -10.00 2.51 -6.89
C ASN A 40 -9.25 3.28 -5.80
N SER A 41 -9.90 3.48 -4.64
CA SER A 41 -9.29 4.09 -3.45
C SER A 41 -8.24 3.21 -2.77
N GLY A 42 -8.21 1.89 -3.11
CA GLY A 42 -7.29 0.94 -2.49
C GLY A 42 -7.54 0.71 -1.01
N GLY A 43 -8.80 0.76 -0.57
CA GLY A 43 -9.21 0.44 0.79
C GLY A 43 -9.02 1.55 1.82
N ILE A 44 -8.53 2.73 1.41
CA ILE A 44 -8.30 3.88 2.31
C ILE A 44 -8.96 5.14 1.74
N GLU A 45 -9.85 5.74 2.52
CA GLU A 45 -10.54 6.97 2.18
C GLU A 45 -10.47 7.95 3.36
N GLY A 46 -10.04 9.18 3.09
CA GLY A 46 -9.88 10.20 4.13
C GLY A 46 -8.91 9.80 5.26
N GLY A 47 -7.91 8.97 4.96
CA GLY A 47 -6.95 8.45 5.95
C GLY A 47 -7.49 7.29 6.81
N MET A 48 -8.68 6.77 6.51
CA MET A 48 -9.29 5.64 7.23
C MET A 48 -9.50 4.45 6.30
N SER A 49 -9.29 3.24 6.83
CA SER A 49 -9.66 2.01 6.12
C SER A 49 -11.18 1.91 6.00
N ASN A 50 -11.67 1.60 4.79
CA ASN A 50 -13.11 1.49 4.49
C ASN A 50 -13.65 0.06 4.56
N GLY A 51 -12.82 -0.92 4.92
CA GLY A 51 -13.18 -2.33 5.05
C GLY A 51 -12.96 -3.15 3.78
N ASN A 52 -12.50 -2.55 2.70
CA ASN A 52 -12.02 -3.24 1.51
C ASN A 52 -10.55 -3.62 1.66
N ASP A 53 -10.02 -4.39 0.71
CA ASP A 53 -8.60 -4.73 0.68
C ASP A 53 -7.74 -3.48 0.56
N ILE A 54 -6.67 -3.41 1.34
CA ILE A 54 -5.69 -2.33 1.24
C ILE A 54 -4.71 -2.68 0.13
N ILE A 55 -4.78 -1.92 -0.96
CA ILE A 55 -3.93 -2.11 -2.14
C ILE A 55 -2.83 -1.06 -2.13
N VAL A 56 -1.57 -1.53 -2.11
CA VAL A 56 -0.39 -0.66 -2.13
C VAL A 56 0.48 -1.01 -3.32
N ASN A 57 0.68 -0.06 -4.21
CA ASN A 57 1.56 -0.16 -5.35
C ASN A 57 2.87 0.58 -5.07
N VAL A 58 4.01 -0.03 -5.41
CA VAL A 58 5.33 0.52 -5.12
C VAL A 58 6.18 0.54 -6.38
N ALA A 59 6.71 1.70 -6.72
CA ALA A 59 7.73 1.82 -7.74
C ALA A 59 9.12 1.73 -7.13
N ILE A 60 9.97 0.91 -7.75
CA ILE A 60 11.34 0.67 -7.30
C ILE A 60 12.29 1.16 -8.39
N LYS A 61 13.26 2.00 -8.00
CA LYS A 61 14.32 2.43 -8.90
C LYS A 61 15.13 1.23 -9.38
N PRO A 62 15.47 1.16 -10.68
CA PRO A 62 16.39 0.14 -11.18
C PRO A 62 17.77 0.28 -10.52
N ILE A 63 18.57 -0.78 -10.63
CA ILE A 63 19.94 -0.80 -10.10
C ILE A 63 20.77 0.32 -10.70
N ALA A 64 21.69 0.88 -9.89
CA ALA A 64 22.53 1.99 -10.31
C ALA A 64 23.63 1.59 -11.30
N THR A 65 24.02 0.30 -11.35
CA THR A 65 25.06 -0.21 -12.23
C THR A 65 24.45 -0.87 -13.46
N MET A 66 24.91 -0.48 -14.64
CA MET A 66 24.40 -0.98 -15.93
C MET A 66 25.55 -1.49 -16.78
N THR A 67 25.27 -2.51 -17.63
CA THR A 67 26.22 -3.03 -18.61
C THR A 67 26.58 -2.01 -19.70
N SER A 68 25.69 -1.02 -19.91
CA SER A 68 25.96 0.18 -20.70
C SER A 68 26.12 1.35 -19.73
N PRO A 69 27.35 1.67 -19.30
CA PRO A 69 27.59 2.65 -18.26
C PRO A 69 27.19 4.06 -18.70
N LEU A 70 26.72 4.83 -17.76
CA LEU A 70 26.48 6.27 -17.96
C LEU A 70 27.76 7.06 -17.68
N PRO A 71 27.89 8.27 -18.26
CA PRO A 71 28.98 9.17 -17.90
C PRO A 71 28.99 9.48 -16.40
N SER A 72 30.18 9.53 -15.82
CA SER A 72 30.45 9.89 -14.44
C SER A 72 31.68 10.82 -14.39
N VAL A 73 32.12 11.18 -13.20
CA VAL A 73 33.25 12.05 -12.99
C VAL A 73 34.21 11.43 -11.99
N ASP A 74 35.50 11.40 -12.33
CA ASP A 74 36.53 11.08 -11.36
C ASP A 74 36.66 12.26 -10.36
N ILE A 75 36.50 11.97 -9.08
CA ILE A 75 36.48 12.97 -8.02
C ILE A 75 37.85 13.62 -7.83
N MET A 76 38.94 12.91 -8.12
CA MET A 76 40.29 13.39 -7.91
C MET A 76 40.79 14.28 -9.07
N THR A 77 40.42 13.93 -10.30
CA THR A 77 40.89 14.61 -11.50
C THR A 77 39.86 15.59 -12.07
N GLY A 78 38.58 15.42 -11.76
CA GLY A 78 37.45 16.16 -12.35
C GLY A 78 37.15 15.77 -13.79
N GLU A 79 37.77 14.72 -14.32
CA GLU A 79 37.58 14.24 -15.70
C GLU A 79 36.33 13.40 -15.84
N VAL A 80 35.72 13.46 -17.04
CA VAL A 80 34.57 12.58 -17.36
C VAL A 80 35.09 11.18 -17.60
N VAL A 81 34.51 10.23 -16.88
CA VAL A 81 34.80 8.80 -16.96
C VAL A 81 33.50 7.99 -17.12
N GLU A 82 33.60 6.74 -17.55
CA GLU A 82 32.46 5.84 -17.49
C GLU A 82 32.22 5.37 -16.04
N ALA A 83 30.95 5.29 -15.65
CA ALA A 83 30.58 4.78 -14.34
C ALA A 83 31.02 3.32 -14.16
N ALA A 84 31.59 3.00 -13.01
CA ALA A 84 32.04 1.65 -12.71
C ALA A 84 30.85 0.65 -12.74
N TYR A 85 31.03 -0.43 -13.46
CA TYR A 85 30.08 -1.54 -13.48
C TYR A 85 30.43 -2.55 -12.37
N ASN A 86 29.48 -2.76 -11.46
CA ASN A 86 29.54 -3.82 -10.47
C ASN A 86 28.43 -4.82 -10.76
N ARG A 87 28.75 -6.11 -10.78
CA ARG A 87 27.75 -7.15 -10.94
C ARG A 87 26.73 -7.05 -9.82
N SER A 88 25.47 -6.93 -10.19
CA SER A 88 24.33 -6.98 -9.26
C SER A 88 23.15 -7.69 -9.93
N ASP A 89 22.15 -8.04 -9.12
CA ASP A 89 20.94 -8.66 -9.65
C ASP A 89 20.15 -7.62 -10.46
N ILE A 90 19.69 -8.02 -11.63
CA ILE A 90 19.01 -7.15 -12.59
C ILE A 90 17.68 -6.64 -12.06
N CYS A 91 16.94 -7.47 -11.31
CA CYS A 91 15.63 -7.14 -10.78
C CYS A 91 15.59 -7.24 -9.26
N GLN A 92 15.20 -6.14 -8.60
CA GLN A 92 15.06 -6.08 -7.15
C GLN A 92 13.60 -6.26 -6.68
N VAL A 93 12.64 -6.32 -7.59
CA VAL A 93 11.21 -6.34 -7.25
C VAL A 93 10.85 -7.52 -6.36
N SER A 94 11.25 -8.74 -6.75
CA SER A 94 10.94 -9.96 -5.99
C SER A 94 11.53 -9.97 -4.56
N ARG A 95 12.63 -9.26 -4.35
CA ARG A 95 13.23 -9.09 -3.01
C ARG A 95 12.58 -7.99 -2.20
N ALA A 96 12.07 -6.96 -2.87
CA ALA A 96 11.41 -5.83 -2.21
C ALA A 96 9.99 -6.17 -1.76
N CYS A 97 9.29 -7.09 -2.44
CA CYS A 97 7.93 -7.48 -2.08
C CYS A 97 7.79 -7.92 -0.62
N PRO A 98 8.52 -8.93 -0.11
CA PRO A 98 8.38 -9.35 1.28
C PRO A 98 8.76 -8.25 2.29
N VAL A 99 9.67 -7.34 1.93
CA VAL A 99 10.01 -6.18 2.77
C VAL A 99 8.84 -5.20 2.81
N GLY A 100 8.23 -4.90 1.66
CA GLY A 100 7.05 -4.04 1.59
C GLY A 100 5.86 -4.62 2.36
N GLU A 101 5.57 -5.89 2.20
CA GLU A 101 4.53 -6.61 2.94
C GLU A 101 4.77 -6.57 4.46
N ALA A 102 6.00 -6.81 4.90
CA ALA A 102 6.35 -6.75 6.32
C ALA A 102 6.18 -5.33 6.90
N MET A 103 6.59 -4.30 6.18
CA MET A 103 6.42 -2.91 6.62
C MET A 103 4.95 -2.52 6.70
N LEU A 104 4.14 -2.93 5.71
CA LEU A 104 2.69 -2.71 5.74
C LEU A 104 2.04 -3.42 6.93
N ALA A 105 2.41 -4.69 7.17
CA ALA A 105 1.89 -5.47 8.29
C ALA A 105 2.23 -4.84 9.64
N LEU A 106 3.45 -4.32 9.82
CA LEU A 106 3.86 -3.63 11.05
C LEU A 106 3.03 -2.35 11.27
N THR A 107 2.87 -1.54 10.22
CA THR A 107 2.07 -0.30 10.29
C THR A 107 0.60 -0.59 10.62
N LEU A 108 0.01 -1.60 9.98
CA LEU A 108 -1.38 -2.01 10.27
C LEU A 108 -1.51 -2.61 11.67
N THR A 109 -0.51 -3.33 12.15
CA THR A 109 -0.51 -3.87 13.51
C THR A 109 -0.55 -2.75 14.55
N GLU A 110 0.23 -1.68 14.37
CA GLU A 110 0.21 -0.51 15.23
C GLU A 110 -1.19 0.11 15.31
N ALA A 111 -1.83 0.35 14.15
CA ALA A 111 -3.19 0.88 14.08
C ALA A 111 -4.24 -0.04 14.73
N VAL A 112 -4.08 -1.37 14.59
CA VAL A 112 -4.95 -2.36 15.24
C VAL A 112 -4.79 -2.33 16.75
N LEU A 113 -3.56 -2.25 17.24
CA LEU A 113 -3.28 -2.17 18.68
C LEU A 113 -3.77 -0.86 19.28
N GLU A 114 -3.60 0.25 18.58
CA GLU A 114 -4.13 1.54 19.02
C GLU A 114 -5.67 1.51 19.15
N LYS A 115 -6.35 0.93 18.15
CA LYS A 115 -7.81 0.91 18.12
C LYS A 115 -8.43 -0.12 19.05
N PHE A 116 -7.88 -1.33 19.10
CA PHE A 116 -8.50 -2.46 19.79
C PHE A 116 -7.81 -2.82 21.11
N GLY A 117 -6.58 -2.39 21.32
CA GLY A 117 -5.81 -2.52 22.55
C GLY A 117 -5.96 -3.86 23.29
N GLY A 118 -5.28 -3.97 24.43
CA GLY A 118 -5.37 -5.12 25.32
C GLY A 118 -3.99 -5.74 25.60
N ASP A 119 -3.90 -6.43 26.72
CA ASP A 119 -2.67 -7.09 27.19
C ASP A 119 -2.47 -8.46 26.53
N SER A 120 -3.46 -8.95 25.81
CA SER A 120 -3.42 -10.26 25.18
C SER A 120 -4.12 -10.29 23.82
N LEU A 121 -3.69 -11.23 22.96
CA LEU A 121 -4.34 -11.48 21.68
C LEU A 121 -5.84 -11.83 21.83
N GLN A 122 -6.23 -12.46 22.95
CA GLN A 122 -7.63 -12.80 23.23
C GLN A 122 -8.46 -11.55 23.47
N GLU A 123 -7.92 -10.57 24.17
CA GLU A 123 -8.59 -9.28 24.40
C GLU A 123 -8.75 -8.49 23.10
N ILE A 124 -7.71 -8.39 22.30
CA ILE A 124 -7.75 -7.74 21.00
C ILE A 124 -8.84 -8.37 20.12
N LYS A 125 -8.88 -9.70 20.03
CA LYS A 125 -9.91 -10.42 19.27
C LYS A 125 -11.32 -10.17 19.81
N ARG A 126 -11.49 -10.14 21.12
CA ARG A 126 -12.79 -9.83 21.75
C ARG A 126 -13.24 -8.41 21.39
N ASN A 127 -12.34 -7.44 21.54
CA ASN A 127 -12.62 -6.03 21.25
C ASN A 127 -12.97 -5.83 19.77
N TYR A 128 -12.20 -6.43 18.87
CA TYR A 128 -12.49 -6.44 17.43
C TYR A 128 -13.84 -7.07 17.11
N THR A 129 -14.13 -8.26 17.66
CA THR A 129 -15.40 -8.95 17.41
C THR A 129 -16.58 -8.14 17.92
N SER A 130 -16.44 -7.52 19.09
CA SER A 130 -17.48 -6.63 19.65
C SER A 130 -17.72 -5.42 18.75
N TYR A 131 -16.66 -4.81 18.28
CA TYR A 131 -16.73 -3.66 17.36
C TYR A 131 -17.43 -4.01 16.04
N ILE A 132 -17.09 -5.13 15.41
CA ILE A 132 -17.75 -5.57 14.16
C ILE A 132 -19.26 -5.82 14.36
N LYS A 133 -19.68 -6.29 15.53
CA LYS A 133 -21.11 -6.49 15.81
C LYS A 133 -21.88 -5.20 15.81
N THR A 134 -21.26 -4.08 16.19
CA THR A 134 -21.96 -2.79 16.22
C THR A 134 -22.40 -2.32 14.83
N PHE A 135 -21.67 -2.70 13.75
CA PHE A 135 -22.05 -2.34 12.39
C PHE A 135 -23.39 -2.94 11.96
N LYS A 136 -23.74 -4.13 12.46
CA LYS A 136 -25.02 -4.77 12.17
C LYS A 136 -26.22 -4.06 12.82
N GLU A 137 -25.96 -3.20 13.78
CA GLU A 137 -26.96 -2.43 14.52
C GLU A 137 -27.19 -1.03 13.94
N TYR A 138 -26.22 -0.54 13.16
CA TYR A 138 -26.36 0.74 12.44
C TYR A 138 -27.24 0.53 11.20
N GLY A 139 -28.42 1.17 11.21
CA GLY A 139 -29.34 1.13 10.07
C GLY A 139 -30.59 0.26 10.27
N LYS A 140 -30.89 -0.11 11.51
CA LYS A 140 -32.19 -0.66 11.90
C LYS A 140 -33.12 0.43 12.42
#